data_2a372dff5be0ae64d0129c84862cdd78
#
_entry.id   2a372dff5be0ae64d0129c84862cdd78
#
_cell.length_a   1.000
_cell.length_b   1.000
_cell.length_c   1.000
_cell.angle_alpha   90.00
_cell.angle_beta   90.00
_cell.angle_gamma   90.00
#
_symmetry.space_group_name_H-M   'P 1'
#
loop_
_entity.id
_entity.type
_entity.pdbx_description
1 polymer ?
#
loop_
_entity_poly.entity_id
_entity_poly.type
_entity_poly.pdbx_seq_one_letter_code
_entity_poly.pdbx_strand_id
1 'polypeptide(L)'
;LDTGEHHVVINADEIKQFSDLVNWLENPNTAKTVYDAKKTYVVSHRLDIDIQNIQFDVMLSSYIIDPSRTIDDVNSVVSLYGQHYVQDNVTIYGKGKKHHVPEDEILNKHVASIIEAVSESKAEMQKQLKEYNQESLLADLELPLAEILSEMEEIGIFTDVKDLQQMEKEIQEKLDVLIKNIHEAAGEEFNINSPKQLGVVLFETLELPVIKKTKTGYSTAVDVLEQLQGQHPIIDYILEYRQLSKLQSTYVEGLQKVISDDHRIHTRFNQTLAQTGRLSSVDPNLQNIPIRLEEGRKIRKAFKPTSSDSVILSADYSQIELRVLAHITQDESMKEAFINGHDIHTATAMKVFDVEADEVDSLMRRQAKAVNFGIVYGISDYGLSQSLGITRKKAKAFIDDYLDSFPGVKQYMSDIVKDAKAQGFVETLLHRRRYIPDITSRNFNLRSFAERTAMNTPIQGSAADIIKLAMVQFNKEVQHTDYHAKLLLQVHDELIFEVPKDEVEAFSKFVEEIMESALKLDVPLKVDSSYGATWYDAK
;
A
#
# COMPACT_ATOMS: atom_id res chain seq x y z
N LEU A 1 17.83 -26.16 -8.53
CA LEU A 1 18.00 -26.87 -7.27
C LEU A 1 19.47 -26.96 -6.91
N ASP A 2 19.77 -26.70 -5.65
CA ASP A 2 21.10 -26.92 -5.07
C ASP A 2 21.01 -28.12 -4.11
N THR A 3 21.78 -29.14 -4.36
CA THR A 3 21.85 -30.35 -3.51
C THR A 3 23.02 -30.29 -2.52
N GLY A 4 23.80 -29.21 -2.54
CA GLY A 4 25.06 -29.09 -1.81
C GLY A 4 26.27 -29.67 -2.54
N GLU A 5 26.07 -30.58 -3.48
CA GLU A 5 27.13 -31.19 -4.31
C GLU A 5 26.99 -30.79 -5.80
N HIS A 6 25.75 -30.60 -6.24
CA HIS A 6 25.41 -30.31 -7.64
C HIS A 6 24.30 -29.28 -7.77
N HIS A 7 24.36 -28.45 -8.80
CA HIS A 7 23.28 -27.59 -9.23
C HIS A 7 22.50 -28.30 -10.34
N VAL A 8 21.21 -28.47 -10.16
CA VAL A 8 20.31 -29.12 -11.11
C VAL A 8 19.33 -28.11 -11.66
N VAL A 9 19.29 -27.95 -12.98
CA VAL A 9 18.31 -27.13 -13.69
C VAL A 9 17.28 -28.06 -14.32
N ILE A 10 15.99 -27.82 -14.05
CA ILE A 10 14.88 -28.63 -14.54
C ILE A 10 13.87 -27.71 -15.18
N ASN A 11 13.39 -28.05 -16.34
CA ASN A 11 12.31 -27.34 -17.00
C ASN A 11 10.99 -27.55 -16.21
N ALA A 12 10.25 -26.47 -15.97
CA ALA A 12 9.01 -26.55 -15.19
C ALA A 12 8.02 -27.58 -15.74
N ASP A 13 7.91 -27.69 -17.07
CA ASP A 13 7.02 -28.65 -17.74
C ASP A 13 7.41 -30.12 -17.52
N GLU A 14 8.66 -30.37 -17.15
CA GLU A 14 9.20 -31.71 -16.94
C GLU A 14 9.23 -32.12 -15.47
N ILE A 15 9.00 -31.21 -14.54
CA ILE A 15 9.21 -31.44 -13.10
C ILE A 15 8.38 -32.62 -12.57
N LYS A 16 7.17 -32.81 -13.10
CA LYS A 16 6.27 -33.93 -12.72
C LYS A 16 6.76 -35.31 -13.16
N GLN A 17 7.73 -35.38 -14.06
CA GLN A 17 8.35 -36.65 -14.48
C GLN A 17 9.32 -37.20 -13.41
N PHE A 18 9.70 -36.33 -12.46
CA PHE A 18 10.64 -36.66 -11.39
C PHE A 18 9.88 -36.81 -10.07
N SER A 19 9.28 -37.99 -9.83
CA SER A 19 8.46 -38.24 -8.63
C SER A 19 9.18 -37.96 -7.30
N ASP A 20 10.47 -38.30 -7.22
CA ASP A 20 11.27 -38.06 -6.00
C ASP A 20 11.47 -36.57 -5.72
N LEU A 21 11.58 -35.77 -6.78
CA LEU A 21 11.65 -34.31 -6.65
C LEU A 21 10.33 -33.72 -6.19
N VAL A 22 9.20 -34.16 -6.78
CA VAL A 22 7.87 -33.72 -6.35
C VAL A 22 7.66 -34.08 -4.88
N ASN A 23 7.95 -35.33 -4.48
CA ASN A 23 7.88 -35.77 -3.09
C ASN A 23 8.76 -34.92 -2.16
N TRP A 24 9.94 -34.52 -2.60
CA TRP A 24 10.82 -33.64 -1.83
C TRP A 24 10.23 -32.22 -1.71
N LEU A 25 9.68 -31.66 -2.77
CA LEU A 25 9.03 -30.36 -2.76
C LEU A 25 7.84 -30.32 -1.81
N GLU A 26 7.01 -31.34 -1.80
CA GLU A 26 5.80 -31.46 -0.98
C GLU A 26 6.08 -31.96 0.46
N ASN A 27 7.31 -32.32 0.77
CA ASN A 27 7.65 -32.85 2.09
C ASN A 27 7.69 -31.70 3.14
N PRO A 28 6.79 -31.72 4.15
CA PRO A 28 6.75 -30.68 5.18
C PRO A 28 7.94 -30.74 6.17
N ASN A 29 8.69 -31.85 6.20
CA ASN A 29 9.84 -32.02 7.09
C ASN A 29 11.16 -31.57 6.45
N THR A 30 11.16 -31.22 5.19
CA THR A 30 12.36 -30.78 4.47
C THR A 30 12.34 -29.29 4.24
N ALA A 31 13.26 -28.58 4.88
CA ALA A 31 13.40 -27.13 4.74
C ALA A 31 13.87 -26.73 3.34
N LYS A 32 13.23 -25.75 2.76
CA LYS A 32 13.61 -25.18 1.45
C LYS A 32 14.01 -23.72 1.61
N THR A 33 15.00 -23.33 0.81
CA THR A 33 15.43 -21.94 0.61
C THR A 33 15.08 -21.54 -0.80
N VAL A 34 14.50 -20.36 -0.97
CA VAL A 34 14.08 -19.85 -2.27
C VAL A 34 14.51 -18.39 -2.46
N TYR A 35 14.43 -17.93 -3.69
CA TYR A 35 14.33 -16.53 -4.03
C TYR A 35 12.91 -16.25 -4.48
N ASP A 36 12.18 -15.34 -3.83
CA ASP A 36 10.78 -15.01 -4.09
C ASP A 36 9.80 -16.17 -3.79
N ALA A 37 9.49 -16.36 -2.51
CA ALA A 37 8.58 -17.40 -2.03
C ALA A 37 7.18 -17.28 -2.64
N LYS A 38 6.61 -16.08 -2.74
CA LYS A 38 5.27 -15.88 -3.31
C LYS A 38 5.20 -16.37 -4.76
N LYS A 39 6.17 -16.00 -5.59
CA LYS A 39 6.25 -16.48 -6.98
C LYS A 39 6.46 -18.00 -7.02
N THR A 40 7.23 -18.54 -6.11
CA THR A 40 7.45 -19.98 -6.00
C THR A 40 6.14 -20.72 -5.72
N TYR A 41 5.32 -20.25 -4.77
CA TYR A 41 4.00 -20.81 -4.50
C TYR A 41 3.09 -20.75 -5.73
N VAL A 42 2.94 -19.57 -6.35
CA VAL A 42 2.10 -19.39 -7.55
C VAL A 42 2.49 -20.33 -8.68
N VAL A 43 3.79 -20.44 -8.96
CA VAL A 43 4.28 -21.33 -10.04
C VAL A 43 4.07 -22.80 -9.68
N SER A 44 4.32 -23.19 -8.44
CA SER A 44 4.14 -24.58 -7.98
C SER A 44 2.68 -24.99 -8.05
N HIS A 45 1.75 -24.15 -7.60
CA HIS A 45 0.31 -24.44 -7.68
C HIS A 45 -0.17 -24.58 -9.13
N ARG A 46 0.34 -23.76 -10.06
CA ARG A 46 0.03 -23.91 -11.50
C ARG A 46 0.52 -25.24 -12.09
N LEU A 47 1.51 -25.84 -11.45
CA LEU A 47 2.03 -27.16 -11.78
C LEU A 47 1.35 -28.28 -10.96
N ASP A 48 0.30 -27.98 -10.18
CA ASP A 48 -0.34 -28.87 -9.20
C ASP A 48 0.68 -29.53 -8.24
N ILE A 49 1.63 -28.73 -7.75
CA ILE A 49 2.62 -29.13 -6.74
C ILE A 49 2.37 -28.25 -5.51
N ASP A 50 2.12 -28.91 -4.38
CA ASP A 50 1.93 -28.26 -3.09
C ASP A 50 3.26 -28.15 -2.35
N ILE A 51 4.06 -27.15 -2.72
CA ILE A 51 5.37 -26.95 -2.09
C ILE A 51 5.23 -26.63 -0.61
N GLN A 52 5.94 -27.36 0.24
CA GLN A 52 5.87 -27.26 1.69
C GLN A 52 7.18 -26.79 2.31
N ASN A 53 7.06 -26.12 3.47
CA ASN A 53 8.18 -25.81 4.37
C ASN A 53 9.28 -24.93 3.72
N ILE A 54 8.89 -23.83 3.08
CA ILE A 54 9.82 -22.76 2.72
C ILE A 54 10.21 -22.03 4.02
N GLN A 55 11.46 -22.14 4.45
CA GLN A 55 11.95 -21.55 5.69
C GLN A 55 12.81 -20.30 5.48
N PHE A 56 13.27 -20.06 4.26
CA PHE A 56 14.10 -18.91 3.97
C PHE A 56 13.84 -18.38 2.55
N ASP A 57 13.71 -17.08 2.43
CA ASP A 57 13.56 -16.35 1.17
C ASP A 57 14.60 -15.23 1.11
N VAL A 58 15.50 -15.33 0.14
CA VAL A 58 16.61 -14.38 -0.03
C VAL A 58 16.10 -12.98 -0.40
N MET A 59 15.04 -12.88 -1.20
CA MET A 59 14.45 -11.60 -1.59
C MET A 59 13.80 -10.91 -0.38
N LEU A 60 12.96 -11.62 0.36
CA LEU A 60 12.31 -11.07 1.58
C LEU A 60 13.33 -10.70 2.65
N SER A 61 14.36 -11.53 2.84
CA SER A 61 15.45 -11.25 3.79
C SER A 61 16.18 -9.96 3.43
N SER A 62 16.52 -9.76 2.17
CA SER A 62 17.15 -8.52 1.69
C SER A 62 16.28 -7.29 1.97
N TYR A 63 15.00 -7.40 1.72
CA TYR A 63 14.04 -6.31 1.99
C TYR A 63 13.91 -5.98 3.48
N ILE A 64 13.89 -6.99 4.34
CA ILE A 64 13.82 -6.80 5.80
C ILE A 64 15.10 -6.15 6.32
N ILE A 65 16.26 -6.60 5.84
CA ILE A 65 17.56 -6.08 6.26
C ILE A 65 17.74 -4.61 5.85
N ASP A 66 17.40 -4.28 4.61
CA ASP A 66 17.49 -2.90 4.11
C ASP A 66 16.42 -2.60 3.05
N PRO A 67 15.27 -2.06 3.45
CA PRO A 67 14.15 -1.77 2.54
C PRO A 67 14.40 -0.58 1.60
N SER A 68 15.52 0.13 1.75
CA SER A 68 15.88 1.25 0.86
C SER A 68 16.43 0.80 -0.48
N ARG A 69 16.82 -0.46 -0.58
CA ARG A 69 17.40 -1.04 -1.80
C ARG A 69 16.31 -1.40 -2.79
N THR A 70 16.54 -1.04 -4.05
CA THR A 70 15.68 -1.46 -5.14
C THR A 70 15.94 -2.92 -5.48
N ILE A 71 14.88 -3.72 -5.50
CA ILE A 71 14.93 -5.14 -5.86
C ILE A 71 14.36 -5.26 -7.28
N ASP A 72 15.24 -5.22 -8.28
CA ASP A 72 14.89 -5.36 -9.68
C ASP A 72 14.92 -6.82 -10.14
N ASP A 73 15.96 -7.55 -9.71
CA ASP A 73 16.18 -8.97 -10.02
C ASP A 73 17.06 -9.62 -8.95
N VAL A 74 17.40 -10.89 -9.15
CA VAL A 74 18.26 -11.65 -8.24
C VAL A 74 19.64 -11.00 -8.10
N ASN A 75 20.22 -10.51 -9.20
CA ASN A 75 21.54 -9.88 -9.15
C ASN A 75 21.58 -8.67 -8.22
N SER A 76 20.54 -7.84 -8.22
CA SER A 76 20.45 -6.65 -7.35
C SER A 76 20.49 -6.99 -5.86
N VAL A 77 20.13 -8.22 -5.50
CA VAL A 77 20.14 -8.73 -4.12
C VAL A 77 21.45 -9.46 -3.81
N VAL A 78 21.77 -10.51 -4.58
CA VAL A 78 22.88 -11.42 -4.24
C VAL A 78 24.26 -10.80 -4.37
N SER A 79 24.44 -9.81 -5.25
CA SER A 79 25.70 -9.06 -5.41
C SER A 79 26.17 -8.35 -4.14
N LEU A 80 25.31 -8.22 -3.14
CA LEU A 80 25.62 -7.59 -1.85
C LEU A 80 26.14 -8.57 -0.80
N TYR A 81 25.94 -9.86 -1.00
CA TYR A 81 26.17 -10.90 0.00
C TYR A 81 27.14 -11.99 -0.42
N GLY A 82 27.60 -11.98 -1.66
CA GLY A 82 28.51 -12.98 -2.19
C GLY A 82 29.57 -12.39 -3.11
N GLN A 83 30.54 -13.21 -3.49
CA GLN A 83 31.57 -12.84 -4.46
C GLN A 83 31.19 -13.21 -5.90
N HIS A 84 30.00 -13.81 -6.08
CA HIS A 84 29.56 -14.27 -7.39
C HIS A 84 28.92 -13.16 -8.18
N TYR A 85 29.27 -13.08 -9.44
CA TYR A 85 28.64 -12.19 -10.40
C TYR A 85 27.51 -12.94 -11.11
N VAL A 86 26.28 -12.52 -10.86
CA VAL A 86 25.10 -12.97 -11.60
C VAL A 86 24.75 -11.89 -12.61
N GLN A 87 24.65 -12.25 -13.89
CA GLN A 87 24.25 -11.31 -14.93
C GLN A 87 22.81 -10.85 -14.70
N ASP A 88 22.53 -9.57 -14.99
CA ASP A 88 21.19 -9.03 -14.88
C ASP A 88 20.24 -9.61 -15.94
N ASN A 89 18.95 -9.63 -15.62
CA ASN A 89 17.93 -10.22 -16.50
C ASN A 89 17.83 -9.52 -17.86
N VAL A 90 18.12 -8.24 -17.95
CA VAL A 90 18.05 -7.50 -19.23
C VAL A 90 19.15 -7.97 -20.17
N THR A 91 20.33 -8.26 -19.64
CA THR A 91 21.46 -8.81 -20.41
C THR A 91 21.15 -10.22 -20.93
N ILE A 92 20.53 -11.07 -20.11
CA ILE A 92 20.23 -12.47 -20.46
C ILE A 92 18.99 -12.59 -21.36
N TYR A 93 17.90 -11.93 -20.99
CA TYR A 93 16.59 -12.12 -21.64
C TYR A 93 16.22 -10.99 -22.61
N GLY A 94 16.96 -9.88 -22.65
CA GLY A 94 16.58 -8.70 -23.39
C GLY A 94 15.45 -7.89 -22.74
N LYS A 95 15.02 -6.80 -23.37
CA LYS A 95 13.98 -5.90 -22.84
C LYS A 95 12.92 -5.57 -23.90
N GLY A 96 11.66 -5.50 -23.49
CA GLY A 96 10.53 -5.10 -24.34
C GLY A 96 10.38 -6.02 -25.55
N LYS A 97 10.37 -5.47 -26.76
CA LYS A 97 10.23 -6.25 -28.01
C LYS A 97 11.42 -7.17 -28.31
N LYS A 98 12.54 -6.99 -27.62
CA LYS A 98 13.74 -7.83 -27.75
C LYS A 98 13.81 -8.93 -26.69
N HIS A 99 12.79 -9.04 -25.85
CA HIS A 99 12.73 -10.10 -24.83
C HIS A 99 12.63 -11.47 -25.52
N HIS A 100 13.49 -12.40 -25.10
CA HIS A 100 13.56 -13.76 -25.63
C HIS A 100 14.05 -14.71 -24.53
N VAL A 101 13.78 -15.99 -24.69
CA VAL A 101 14.43 -17.04 -23.90
C VAL A 101 15.76 -17.37 -24.59
N PRO A 102 16.90 -17.30 -23.90
CA PRO A 102 18.20 -17.62 -24.48
C PRO A 102 18.31 -19.14 -24.78
N GLU A 103 19.37 -19.51 -25.51
CA GLU A 103 19.69 -20.93 -25.75
C GLU A 103 19.95 -21.65 -24.41
N ASP A 104 19.68 -22.96 -24.36
CA ASP A 104 19.72 -23.79 -23.16
C ASP A 104 21.06 -23.69 -22.41
N GLU A 105 22.20 -23.65 -23.13
CA GLU A 105 23.51 -23.54 -22.50
C GLU A 105 23.67 -22.21 -21.70
N ILE A 106 23.20 -21.10 -22.27
CA ILE A 106 23.25 -19.77 -21.63
C ILE A 106 22.29 -19.74 -20.46
N LEU A 107 21.05 -20.23 -20.69
CA LEU A 107 20.01 -20.29 -19.67
C LEU A 107 20.44 -21.13 -18.46
N ASN A 108 20.94 -22.34 -18.70
CA ASN A 108 21.36 -23.25 -17.64
C ASN A 108 22.53 -22.69 -16.83
N LYS A 109 23.52 -22.07 -17.47
CA LYS A 109 24.61 -21.38 -16.78
C LYS A 109 24.13 -20.23 -15.92
N HIS A 110 23.20 -19.43 -16.45
CA HIS A 110 22.61 -18.30 -15.71
C HIS A 110 21.82 -18.79 -14.50
N VAL A 111 20.93 -19.77 -14.67
CA VAL A 111 20.13 -20.32 -13.56
C VAL A 111 21.02 -20.98 -12.50
N ALA A 112 22.08 -21.70 -12.91
CA ALA A 112 23.05 -22.29 -11.99
C ALA A 112 23.77 -21.20 -11.16
N SER A 113 24.20 -20.12 -11.81
CA SER A 113 24.84 -19.00 -11.09
C SER A 113 23.90 -18.29 -10.11
N ILE A 114 22.62 -18.21 -10.43
CA ILE A 114 21.58 -17.68 -9.50
C ILE A 114 21.49 -18.58 -8.26
N ILE A 115 21.35 -19.88 -8.44
CA ILE A 115 21.21 -20.84 -7.34
C ILE A 115 22.41 -20.83 -6.41
N GLU A 116 23.62 -20.83 -6.96
CA GLU A 116 24.85 -20.72 -6.19
C GLU A 116 24.88 -19.43 -5.35
N ALA A 117 24.61 -18.30 -5.98
CA ALA A 117 24.59 -17.01 -5.29
C ALA A 117 23.49 -16.90 -4.21
N VAL A 118 22.31 -17.49 -4.45
CA VAL A 118 21.22 -17.58 -3.46
C VAL A 118 21.65 -18.42 -2.25
N SER A 119 22.26 -19.60 -2.49
CA SER A 119 22.74 -20.48 -1.41
C SER A 119 23.81 -19.81 -0.55
N GLU A 120 24.75 -19.12 -1.16
CA GLU A 120 25.84 -18.45 -0.46
C GLU A 120 25.38 -17.21 0.31
N SER A 121 24.41 -16.46 -0.22
CA SER A 121 23.88 -15.26 0.43
C SER A 121 23.18 -15.57 1.76
N LYS A 122 22.63 -16.77 1.90
CA LYS A 122 21.81 -17.16 3.06
C LYS A 122 22.53 -16.99 4.40
N ALA A 123 23.75 -17.47 4.53
CA ALA A 123 24.47 -17.49 5.81
C ALA A 123 24.72 -16.06 6.34
N GLU A 124 25.16 -15.15 5.47
CA GLU A 124 25.38 -13.76 5.87
C GLU A 124 24.06 -13.04 6.18
N MET A 125 23.01 -13.29 5.40
CA MET A 125 21.67 -12.73 5.69
C MET A 125 21.13 -13.23 7.02
N GLN A 126 21.25 -14.52 7.34
CA GLN A 126 20.82 -15.06 8.63
C GLN A 126 21.57 -14.43 9.80
N LYS A 127 22.86 -14.18 9.66
CA LYS A 127 23.66 -13.47 10.65
C LYS A 127 23.14 -12.05 10.88
N GLN A 128 22.87 -11.30 9.81
CA GLN A 128 22.35 -9.92 9.91
C GLN A 128 20.94 -9.89 10.49
N LEU A 129 20.04 -10.78 10.07
CA LEU A 129 18.69 -10.89 10.63
C LEU A 129 18.73 -11.14 12.14
N LYS A 130 19.64 -12.00 12.60
CA LYS A 130 19.84 -12.27 14.03
C LYS A 130 20.39 -11.05 14.77
N GLU A 131 21.40 -10.40 14.22
CA GLU A 131 22.00 -9.18 14.78
C GLU A 131 20.97 -8.06 14.94
N TYR A 132 20.05 -7.94 14.00
CA TYR A 132 19.01 -6.91 13.97
C TYR A 132 17.71 -7.32 14.65
N ASN A 133 17.63 -8.48 15.31
CA ASN A 133 16.42 -9.04 15.91
C ASN A 133 15.23 -9.18 14.93
N GLN A 134 15.52 -9.57 13.69
CA GLN A 134 14.55 -9.65 12.61
C GLN A 134 14.22 -11.08 12.16
N GLU A 135 14.72 -12.10 12.87
CA GLU A 135 14.44 -13.51 12.54
C GLU A 135 12.95 -13.81 12.56
N SER A 136 12.24 -13.38 13.62
CA SER A 136 10.77 -13.55 13.73
C SER A 136 10.02 -12.73 12.67
N LEU A 137 10.50 -11.56 12.29
CA LEU A 137 9.88 -10.76 11.23
C LEU A 137 9.87 -11.51 9.89
N LEU A 138 10.91 -12.27 9.59
CA LEU A 138 10.96 -13.14 8.43
C LEU A 138 10.10 -14.40 8.63
N ALA A 139 10.37 -15.17 9.69
CA ALA A 139 9.82 -16.50 9.86
C ALA A 139 8.32 -16.52 10.24
N ASP A 140 7.90 -15.58 11.07
CA ASP A 140 6.55 -15.54 11.62
C ASP A 140 5.61 -14.55 10.91
N LEU A 141 6.15 -13.64 10.10
CA LEU A 141 5.35 -12.62 9.40
C LEU A 141 5.50 -12.71 7.87
N GLU A 142 6.65 -12.37 7.32
CA GLU A 142 6.78 -12.16 5.87
C GLU A 142 6.75 -13.46 5.06
N LEU A 143 7.32 -14.56 5.55
CA LEU A 143 7.23 -15.87 4.88
C LEU A 143 5.81 -16.44 4.87
N PRO A 144 5.10 -16.53 6.01
CA PRO A 144 3.69 -16.96 5.99
C PRO A 144 2.81 -16.03 5.14
N LEU A 145 3.09 -14.73 5.16
CA LEU A 145 2.36 -13.76 4.34
C LEU A 145 2.55 -14.00 2.84
N ALA A 146 3.75 -14.40 2.40
CA ALA A 146 4.00 -14.70 0.99
C ALA A 146 3.09 -15.80 0.45
N GLU A 147 2.84 -16.84 1.23
CA GLU A 147 1.90 -17.91 0.90
C GLU A 147 0.46 -17.37 0.81
N ILE A 148 0.02 -16.61 1.81
CA ILE A 148 -1.32 -16.00 1.83
C ILE A 148 -1.53 -15.08 0.61
N LEU A 149 -0.55 -14.25 0.29
CA LEU A 149 -0.62 -13.37 -0.88
C LEU A 149 -0.66 -14.15 -2.20
N SER A 150 0.03 -15.29 -2.29
CA SER A 150 -0.06 -16.16 -3.48
C SER A 150 -1.48 -16.68 -3.68
N GLU A 151 -2.15 -17.13 -2.61
CA GLU A 151 -3.55 -17.57 -2.66
C GLU A 151 -4.49 -16.44 -3.05
N MET A 152 -4.31 -15.24 -2.49
CA MET A 152 -5.12 -14.07 -2.82
C MET A 152 -4.97 -13.68 -4.30
N GLU A 153 -3.76 -13.72 -4.85
CA GLU A 153 -3.50 -13.47 -6.26
C GLU A 153 -4.15 -14.52 -7.17
N GLU A 154 -4.13 -15.79 -6.77
CA GLU A 154 -4.73 -16.90 -7.51
C GLU A 154 -6.24 -16.88 -7.46
N ILE A 155 -6.83 -16.57 -6.31
CA ILE A 155 -8.29 -16.44 -6.17
C ILE A 155 -8.78 -15.26 -7.00
N GLY A 156 -8.15 -14.09 -6.91
CA GLY A 156 -8.60 -12.87 -7.56
C GLY A 156 -9.96 -12.39 -7.04
N ILE A 157 -10.46 -11.31 -7.62
CA ILE A 157 -11.77 -10.76 -7.30
C ILE A 157 -12.68 -10.74 -8.53
N PHE A 158 -13.88 -11.30 -8.41
CA PHE A 158 -14.87 -11.29 -9.49
C PHE A 158 -15.25 -9.85 -9.84
N THR A 159 -15.22 -9.53 -11.13
CA THR A 159 -15.46 -8.19 -11.66
C THR A 159 -16.46 -8.24 -12.80
N ASP A 160 -17.58 -7.57 -12.63
CA ASP A 160 -18.64 -7.53 -13.64
C ASP A 160 -18.29 -6.53 -14.74
N VAL A 161 -17.88 -7.04 -15.89
CA VAL A 161 -17.53 -6.24 -17.06
C VAL A 161 -18.69 -5.38 -17.57
N LYS A 162 -19.94 -5.87 -17.43
CA LYS A 162 -21.13 -5.13 -17.89
C LYS A 162 -21.35 -3.87 -17.06
N ASP A 163 -21.12 -3.95 -15.76
CA ASP A 163 -21.19 -2.78 -14.89
C ASP A 163 -20.13 -1.74 -15.27
N LEU A 164 -18.90 -2.18 -15.56
CA LEU A 164 -17.84 -1.27 -16.03
C LEU A 164 -18.20 -0.62 -17.38
N GLN A 165 -18.74 -1.37 -18.32
CA GLN A 165 -19.19 -0.86 -19.62
C GLN A 165 -20.33 0.15 -19.48
N GLN A 166 -21.26 -0.08 -18.55
CA GLN A 166 -22.33 0.87 -18.26
C GLN A 166 -21.76 2.17 -17.66
N MET A 167 -20.83 2.07 -16.71
CA MET A 167 -20.14 3.22 -16.14
C MET A 167 -19.36 4.01 -17.19
N GLU A 168 -18.67 3.33 -18.12
CA GLU A 168 -17.95 3.96 -19.23
C GLU A 168 -18.88 4.84 -20.06
N LYS A 169 -20.06 4.31 -20.41
CA LYS A 169 -21.07 5.07 -21.16
C LYS A 169 -21.57 6.30 -20.39
N GLU A 170 -21.90 6.14 -19.11
CA GLU A 170 -22.39 7.24 -18.26
C GLU A 170 -21.32 8.34 -18.08
N ILE A 171 -20.06 7.97 -17.90
CA ILE A 171 -18.95 8.92 -17.79
C ILE A 171 -18.73 9.63 -19.13
N GLN A 172 -18.80 8.89 -20.26
CA GLN A 172 -18.63 9.49 -21.59
C GLN A 172 -19.70 10.56 -21.87
N GLU A 173 -20.96 10.29 -21.52
CA GLU A 173 -22.05 11.27 -21.66
C GLU A 173 -21.76 12.56 -20.85
N LYS A 174 -21.23 12.43 -19.64
CA LYS A 174 -20.81 13.58 -18.82
C LYS A 174 -19.62 14.32 -19.43
N LEU A 175 -18.63 13.58 -19.92
CA LEU A 175 -17.46 14.18 -20.59
C LEU A 175 -17.86 14.97 -21.82
N ASP A 176 -18.78 14.47 -22.64
CA ASP A 176 -19.26 15.17 -23.84
C ASP A 176 -19.92 16.51 -23.50
N VAL A 177 -20.72 16.56 -22.41
CA VAL A 177 -21.30 17.79 -21.90
C VAL A 177 -20.22 18.76 -21.41
N LEU A 178 -19.22 18.26 -20.69
CA LEU A 178 -18.11 19.09 -20.19
C LEU A 178 -17.25 19.65 -21.34
N ILE A 179 -16.96 18.86 -22.36
CA ILE A 179 -16.23 19.31 -23.55
C ILE A 179 -16.96 20.47 -24.21
N LYS A 180 -18.29 20.34 -24.39
CA LYS A 180 -19.12 21.42 -24.95
C LYS A 180 -19.05 22.67 -24.08
N ASN A 181 -19.25 22.53 -22.77
CA ASN A 181 -19.20 23.66 -21.84
C ASN A 181 -17.82 24.35 -21.82
N ILE A 182 -16.74 23.58 -21.91
CA ILE A 182 -15.37 24.11 -21.96
C ILE A 182 -15.17 24.93 -23.25
N HIS A 183 -15.55 24.39 -24.40
CA HIS A 183 -15.40 25.07 -25.70
C HIS A 183 -16.27 26.33 -25.77
N GLU A 184 -17.51 26.29 -25.27
CA GLU A 184 -18.39 27.46 -25.17
C GLU A 184 -17.77 28.53 -24.24
N ALA A 185 -17.26 28.15 -23.08
CA ALA A 185 -16.62 29.06 -22.14
C ALA A 185 -15.30 29.66 -22.68
N ALA A 186 -14.58 28.90 -23.48
CA ALA A 186 -13.36 29.39 -24.17
C ALA A 186 -13.65 30.29 -25.36
N GLY A 187 -14.84 30.15 -25.99
CA GLY A 187 -15.19 30.79 -27.23
C GLY A 187 -14.55 30.17 -28.48
N GLU A 188 -13.87 29.05 -28.34
CA GLU A 188 -13.19 28.32 -29.40
C GLU A 188 -13.06 26.81 -29.05
N GLU A 189 -12.92 25.99 -30.09
CA GLU A 189 -12.56 24.58 -29.95
C GLU A 189 -11.04 24.42 -29.85
N PHE A 190 -10.59 23.59 -28.93
CA PHE A 190 -9.17 23.27 -28.75
C PHE A 190 -9.01 21.89 -28.11
N ASN A 191 -7.79 21.35 -28.14
CA ASN A 191 -7.49 20.09 -27.48
C ASN A 191 -7.33 20.31 -25.96
N ILE A 192 -8.34 19.94 -25.18
CA ILE A 192 -8.39 20.11 -23.72
C ILE A 192 -7.26 19.31 -23.03
N ASN A 193 -6.83 18.19 -23.62
CA ASN A 193 -5.75 17.35 -23.13
C ASN A 193 -4.34 17.89 -23.45
N SER A 194 -4.24 18.97 -24.22
CA SER A 194 -2.97 19.63 -24.50
C SER A 194 -2.70 20.73 -23.47
N PRO A 195 -1.72 20.57 -22.54
CA PRO A 195 -1.38 21.64 -21.60
C PRO A 195 -0.98 22.95 -22.27
N LYS A 196 -0.36 22.86 -23.46
CA LYS A 196 0.05 24.01 -24.22
C LYS A 196 -1.17 24.80 -24.77
N GLN A 197 -2.12 24.12 -25.42
CA GLN A 197 -3.33 24.76 -25.93
C GLN A 197 -4.21 25.29 -24.79
N LEU A 198 -4.36 24.53 -23.73
CA LEU A 198 -5.09 24.97 -22.54
C LEU A 198 -4.47 26.19 -21.90
N GLY A 199 -3.13 26.23 -21.78
CA GLY A 199 -2.42 27.39 -21.25
C GLY A 199 -2.66 28.67 -22.06
N VAL A 200 -2.66 28.59 -23.41
CA VAL A 200 -3.00 29.72 -24.29
C VAL A 200 -4.44 30.18 -24.05
N VAL A 201 -5.40 29.27 -24.00
CA VAL A 201 -6.81 29.61 -23.76
C VAL A 201 -6.97 30.31 -22.42
N LEU A 202 -6.42 29.75 -21.34
CA LEU A 202 -6.60 30.30 -19.98
C LEU A 202 -5.90 31.65 -19.78
N PHE A 203 -4.66 31.76 -20.21
CA PHE A 203 -3.79 32.88 -19.84
C PHE A 203 -3.60 33.94 -20.94
N GLU A 204 -3.92 33.63 -22.18
CA GLU A 204 -3.85 34.58 -23.30
C GLU A 204 -5.24 34.97 -23.83
N THR A 205 -6.12 33.98 -24.09
CA THR A 205 -7.47 34.25 -24.61
C THR A 205 -8.42 34.79 -23.53
N LEU A 206 -8.43 34.15 -22.37
CA LEU A 206 -9.29 34.53 -21.22
C LEU A 206 -8.59 35.47 -20.24
N GLU A 207 -7.30 35.76 -20.46
CA GLU A 207 -6.51 36.69 -19.65
C GLU A 207 -6.54 36.41 -18.13
N LEU A 208 -6.65 35.13 -17.73
CA LEU A 208 -6.60 34.76 -16.32
C LEU A 208 -5.20 35.00 -15.73
N PRO A 209 -5.07 35.27 -14.43
CA PRO A 209 -3.79 35.53 -13.81
C PRO A 209 -2.87 34.30 -13.88
N VAL A 210 -1.62 34.52 -14.30
CA VAL A 210 -0.59 33.47 -14.38
C VAL A 210 -0.06 33.20 -12.97
N ILE A 211 -0.37 32.00 -12.42
CA ILE A 211 0.09 31.60 -11.10
C ILE A 211 1.52 31.05 -11.15
N LYS A 212 1.81 30.22 -12.17
CA LYS A 212 3.10 29.54 -12.29
C LYS A 212 3.46 29.30 -13.75
N LYS A 213 4.75 29.43 -14.06
CA LYS A 213 5.33 29.04 -15.35
C LYS A 213 6.22 27.81 -15.22
N THR A 214 6.28 27.03 -16.28
CA THR A 214 7.22 25.90 -16.44
C THR A 214 8.29 26.28 -17.45
N LYS A 215 9.28 25.41 -17.65
CA LYS A 215 10.32 25.60 -18.68
C LYS A 215 9.74 25.68 -20.11
N THR A 216 8.56 25.12 -20.33
CA THR A 216 7.92 25.00 -21.65
C THR A 216 6.67 25.86 -21.82
N GLY A 217 6.30 26.67 -20.86
CA GLY A 217 5.14 27.55 -20.94
C GLY A 217 4.38 27.72 -19.62
N TYR A 218 3.07 27.96 -19.72
CA TYR A 218 2.20 28.11 -18.56
C TYR A 218 1.95 26.78 -17.87
N SER A 219 1.94 26.79 -16.53
CA SER A 219 1.49 25.64 -15.76
C SER A 219 -0.04 25.56 -15.74
N THR A 220 -0.59 24.40 -16.07
CA THR A 220 -2.00 24.06 -15.94
C THR A 220 -2.21 22.90 -14.95
N ALA A 221 -1.28 22.72 -14.02
CA ALA A 221 -1.38 21.71 -12.99
C ALA A 221 -2.59 21.93 -12.09
N VAL A 222 -3.05 20.87 -11.43
CA VAL A 222 -4.27 20.91 -10.59
C VAL A 222 -4.18 21.99 -9.52
N ASP A 223 -3.05 22.10 -8.83
CA ASP A 223 -2.79 23.12 -7.81
C ASP A 223 -2.91 24.57 -8.34
N VAL A 224 -2.52 24.79 -9.59
CA VAL A 224 -2.68 26.09 -10.28
C VAL A 224 -4.14 26.35 -10.61
N LEU A 225 -4.84 25.36 -11.16
CA LEU A 225 -6.27 25.50 -11.50
C LEU A 225 -7.13 25.71 -10.26
N GLU A 226 -6.85 25.02 -9.16
CA GLU A 226 -7.55 25.21 -7.89
C GLU A 226 -7.42 26.64 -7.35
N GLN A 227 -6.27 27.29 -7.54
CA GLN A 227 -6.07 28.69 -7.16
C GLN A 227 -6.85 29.67 -8.07
N LEU A 228 -7.26 29.24 -9.26
CA LEU A 228 -8.04 30.03 -10.21
C LEU A 228 -9.55 29.82 -10.07
N GLN A 229 -10.01 28.93 -9.18
CA GLN A 229 -11.43 28.69 -8.95
C GLN A 229 -12.16 29.97 -8.55
N GLY A 230 -13.37 30.12 -9.07
CA GLY A 230 -14.20 31.32 -8.87
C GLY A 230 -13.86 32.50 -9.76
N GLN A 231 -12.77 32.45 -10.53
CA GLN A 231 -12.40 33.53 -11.45
C GLN A 231 -13.03 33.39 -12.84
N HIS A 232 -13.28 32.16 -13.28
CA HIS A 232 -13.94 31.86 -14.55
C HIS A 232 -14.59 30.47 -14.51
N PRO A 233 -15.81 30.28 -15.07
CA PRO A 233 -16.49 28.98 -15.06
C PRO A 233 -15.72 27.84 -15.71
N ILE A 234 -14.88 28.15 -16.70
CA ILE A 234 -14.07 27.16 -17.42
C ILE A 234 -13.16 26.34 -16.48
N ILE A 235 -12.71 26.94 -15.37
CA ILE A 235 -11.80 26.30 -14.43
C ILE A 235 -12.47 25.09 -13.78
N ASP A 236 -13.69 25.24 -13.29
CA ASP A 236 -14.42 24.12 -12.66
C ASP A 236 -14.73 23.04 -13.69
N TYR A 237 -15.10 23.40 -14.92
CA TYR A 237 -15.34 22.43 -15.99
C TYR A 237 -14.08 21.63 -16.34
N ILE A 238 -12.91 22.28 -16.39
CA ILE A 238 -11.64 21.60 -16.69
C ILE A 238 -11.23 20.68 -15.55
N LEU A 239 -11.37 21.11 -14.29
CA LEU A 239 -11.08 20.28 -13.13
C LEU A 239 -11.96 19.02 -13.12
N GLU A 240 -13.26 19.16 -13.34
CA GLU A 240 -14.19 18.03 -13.42
C GLU A 240 -13.88 17.13 -14.64
N TYR A 241 -13.62 17.71 -15.81
CA TYR A 241 -13.23 16.96 -17.01
C TYR A 241 -11.99 16.09 -16.76
N ARG A 242 -10.95 16.66 -16.17
CA ARG A 242 -9.72 15.92 -15.87
C ARG A 242 -9.95 14.77 -14.88
N GLN A 243 -10.75 14.99 -13.85
CA GLN A 243 -11.10 13.96 -12.88
C GLN A 243 -11.85 12.80 -13.53
N LEU A 244 -12.90 13.09 -14.30
CA LEU A 244 -13.70 12.07 -14.97
C LEU A 244 -12.95 11.36 -16.09
N SER A 245 -12.16 12.09 -16.88
CA SER A 245 -11.33 11.52 -17.95
C SER A 245 -10.28 10.55 -17.40
N LYS A 246 -9.62 10.89 -16.29
CA LYS A 246 -8.68 9.99 -15.61
C LYS A 246 -9.39 8.77 -15.05
N LEU A 247 -10.55 8.96 -14.45
CA LEU A 247 -11.36 7.88 -13.90
C LEU A 247 -11.73 6.88 -15.00
N GLN A 248 -12.21 7.38 -16.15
CA GLN A 248 -12.58 6.57 -17.29
C GLN A 248 -11.39 5.78 -17.84
N SER A 249 -10.31 6.44 -18.18
CA SER A 249 -9.16 5.82 -18.86
C SER A 249 -8.39 4.88 -17.94
N THR A 250 -8.12 5.28 -16.70
CA THR A 250 -7.27 4.52 -15.77
C THR A 250 -8.03 3.38 -15.11
N TYR A 251 -9.26 3.62 -14.65
CA TYR A 251 -10.00 2.64 -13.85
C TYR A 251 -11.09 1.93 -14.66
N VAL A 252 -11.98 2.63 -15.34
CA VAL A 252 -13.09 1.97 -16.04
C VAL A 252 -12.61 1.19 -17.25
N GLU A 253 -11.89 1.81 -18.16
CA GLU A 253 -11.31 1.13 -19.33
C GLU A 253 -10.11 0.25 -18.94
N GLY A 254 -9.27 0.73 -18.03
CA GLY A 254 -8.09 0.02 -17.58
C GLY A 254 -8.42 -1.31 -16.91
N LEU A 255 -9.43 -1.35 -16.05
CA LEU A 255 -9.87 -2.58 -15.39
C LEU A 255 -10.47 -3.59 -16.37
N GLN A 256 -11.25 -3.14 -17.37
CA GLN A 256 -11.80 -4.04 -18.40
C GLN A 256 -10.72 -4.84 -19.14
N LYS A 257 -9.54 -4.22 -19.34
CA LYS A 257 -8.41 -4.84 -20.08
C LYS A 257 -7.68 -5.92 -19.28
N VAL A 258 -7.87 -5.97 -17.98
CA VAL A 258 -7.16 -6.89 -17.08
C VAL A 258 -8.07 -7.92 -16.41
N ILE A 259 -9.34 -7.96 -16.80
CA ILE A 259 -10.24 -9.04 -16.41
C ILE A 259 -9.84 -10.31 -17.18
N SER A 260 -9.54 -11.37 -16.45
CA SER A 260 -9.16 -12.66 -17.02
C SER A 260 -10.37 -13.47 -17.51
N ASP A 261 -10.13 -14.59 -18.18
CA ASP A 261 -11.18 -15.44 -18.74
C ASP A 261 -12.14 -16.04 -17.68
N ASP A 262 -11.69 -16.10 -16.44
CA ASP A 262 -12.50 -16.49 -15.27
C ASP A 262 -13.38 -15.36 -14.72
N HIS A 263 -13.45 -14.23 -15.41
CA HIS A 263 -14.15 -13.00 -14.99
C HIS A 263 -13.62 -12.37 -13.71
N ARG A 264 -12.34 -12.63 -13.37
CA ARG A 264 -11.69 -12.11 -12.18
C ARG A 264 -10.53 -11.17 -12.53
N ILE A 265 -10.25 -10.28 -11.62
CA ILE A 265 -9.01 -9.48 -11.63
C ILE A 265 -8.06 -10.12 -10.62
N HIS A 266 -6.88 -10.50 -11.10
CA HIS A 266 -5.80 -11.06 -10.31
C HIS A 266 -4.70 -10.02 -10.15
N THR A 267 -4.89 -9.09 -9.19
CA THR A 267 -3.84 -8.13 -8.85
C THR A 267 -2.60 -8.85 -8.33
N ARG A 268 -1.44 -8.23 -8.48
CA ARG A 268 -0.22 -8.70 -7.82
C ARG A 268 0.10 -7.81 -6.63
N PHE A 269 0.38 -8.42 -5.49
CA PHE A 269 0.83 -7.72 -4.29
C PHE A 269 2.35 -7.64 -4.25
N ASN A 270 2.90 -6.44 -4.24
CA ASN A 270 4.33 -6.27 -4.04
C ASN A 270 4.63 -6.16 -2.55
N GLN A 271 5.38 -7.14 -2.05
CA GLN A 271 5.73 -7.29 -0.64
C GLN A 271 7.05 -6.57 -0.28
N THR A 272 7.82 -6.15 -1.27
CA THR A 272 9.20 -5.68 -1.10
C THR A 272 9.46 -4.26 -1.62
N LEU A 273 8.40 -3.46 -1.84
CA LEU A 273 8.52 -2.12 -2.41
C LEU A 273 8.55 -1.01 -1.36
N ALA A 274 7.57 -1.00 -0.47
CA ALA A 274 7.40 0.11 0.47
C ALA A 274 8.38 0.01 1.64
N GLN A 275 9.11 1.10 1.90
CA GLN A 275 10.07 1.15 3.02
C GLN A 275 9.40 1.12 4.40
N THR A 276 8.09 1.34 4.47
CA THR A 276 7.29 1.24 5.69
C THR A 276 6.81 -0.18 6.02
N GLY A 277 7.00 -1.13 5.12
CA GLY A 277 6.43 -2.48 5.24
C GLY A 277 5.01 -2.63 4.67
N ARG A 278 4.40 -1.56 4.14
CA ARG A 278 3.10 -1.66 3.49
C ARG A 278 3.17 -2.52 2.23
N LEU A 279 2.07 -3.22 1.95
CA LEU A 279 1.85 -3.87 0.66
C LEU A 279 1.47 -2.82 -0.38
N SER A 280 1.85 -3.06 -1.62
CA SER A 280 1.29 -2.36 -2.77
C SER A 280 0.61 -3.34 -3.72
N SER A 281 -0.37 -2.86 -4.46
CA SER A 281 -1.12 -3.63 -5.45
C SER A 281 -0.77 -3.11 -6.85
N VAL A 282 -0.43 -4.01 -7.75
CA VAL A 282 -0.01 -3.66 -9.12
C VAL A 282 -0.66 -4.59 -10.14
N ASP A 283 -0.82 -4.09 -11.34
CA ASP A 283 -1.33 -4.83 -12.51
C ASP A 283 -2.68 -5.53 -12.29
N PRO A 284 -3.72 -4.81 -11.85
CA PRO A 284 -3.87 -3.38 -11.63
C PRO A 284 -3.66 -2.96 -10.17
N ASN A 285 -3.47 -1.66 -9.92
CA ASN A 285 -3.50 -1.14 -8.57
C ASN A 285 -4.95 -0.95 -8.09
N LEU A 286 -5.44 -1.88 -7.27
CA LEU A 286 -6.78 -1.83 -6.68
C LEU A 286 -6.85 -1.00 -5.39
N GLN A 287 -5.72 -0.59 -4.83
CA GLN A 287 -5.66 0.23 -3.62
C GLN A 287 -5.90 1.73 -3.89
N ASN A 288 -5.79 2.16 -5.14
CA ASN A 288 -5.90 3.58 -5.53
C ASN A 288 -7.21 3.94 -6.23
N ILE A 289 -8.23 3.09 -6.19
CA ILE A 289 -9.56 3.43 -6.71
C ILE A 289 -10.07 4.65 -5.95
N PRO A 290 -10.41 5.77 -6.63
CA PRO A 290 -10.80 6.99 -5.96
C PRO A 290 -12.05 6.82 -5.10
N ILE A 291 -12.00 7.32 -3.87
CA ILE A 291 -13.12 7.23 -2.91
C ILE A 291 -13.75 8.60 -2.58
N ARG A 292 -13.09 9.69 -2.97
CA ARG A 292 -13.59 11.05 -2.70
C ARG A 292 -14.70 11.47 -3.65
N LEU A 293 -14.61 11.03 -4.91
CA LEU A 293 -15.66 11.26 -5.91
C LEU A 293 -16.66 10.11 -5.87
N GLU A 294 -17.94 10.44 -5.99
CA GLU A 294 -19.01 9.44 -6.03
C GLU A 294 -18.86 8.51 -7.24
N GLU A 295 -18.53 9.06 -8.41
CA GLU A 295 -18.24 8.28 -9.62
C GLU A 295 -17.08 7.29 -9.40
N GLY A 296 -16.04 7.70 -8.67
CA GLY A 296 -14.93 6.84 -8.31
C GLY A 296 -15.36 5.72 -7.37
N ARG A 297 -16.13 6.04 -6.34
CA ARG A 297 -16.67 5.03 -5.41
C ARG A 297 -17.56 4.02 -6.10
N LYS A 298 -18.38 4.45 -7.06
CA LYS A 298 -19.28 3.58 -7.84
C LYS A 298 -18.54 2.50 -8.64
N ILE A 299 -17.26 2.68 -8.97
CA ILE A 299 -16.46 1.63 -9.60
C ILE A 299 -16.44 0.37 -8.75
N ARG A 300 -16.46 0.49 -7.44
CA ARG A 300 -16.51 -0.64 -6.51
C ARG A 300 -17.79 -1.48 -6.62
N LYS A 301 -18.83 -1.00 -7.28
CA LYS A 301 -20.04 -1.76 -7.58
C LYS A 301 -19.80 -2.91 -8.57
N ALA A 302 -18.77 -2.80 -9.39
CA ALA A 302 -18.40 -3.84 -10.34
C ALA A 302 -17.71 -5.04 -9.66
N PHE A 303 -17.21 -4.90 -8.45
CA PHE A 303 -16.57 -5.96 -7.69
C PHE A 303 -17.60 -6.66 -6.81
N LYS A 304 -17.88 -7.90 -7.15
CA LYS A 304 -18.95 -8.72 -6.59
C LYS A 304 -18.44 -10.07 -6.10
N PRO A 305 -19.20 -10.77 -5.26
CA PRO A 305 -18.93 -12.18 -5.00
C PRO A 305 -19.19 -13.01 -6.27
N THR A 306 -18.58 -14.18 -6.35
CA THR A 306 -18.74 -15.11 -7.48
C THR A 306 -20.17 -15.64 -7.60
N SER A 307 -20.86 -15.77 -6.47
CA SER A 307 -22.22 -16.31 -6.37
C SER A 307 -23.16 -15.32 -5.69
N SER A 308 -24.44 -15.34 -6.09
CA SER A 308 -25.51 -14.62 -5.41
C SER A 308 -25.73 -15.06 -3.95
N ASP A 309 -25.22 -16.23 -3.57
CA ASP A 309 -25.31 -16.78 -2.21
C ASP A 309 -24.18 -16.30 -1.29
N SER A 310 -23.32 -15.46 -1.80
CA SER A 310 -22.20 -14.83 -1.07
C SER A 310 -22.32 -13.32 -1.06
N VAL A 311 -21.57 -12.69 -0.17
CA VAL A 311 -21.44 -11.22 -0.03
C VAL A 311 -19.98 -10.83 -0.03
N ILE A 312 -19.71 -9.55 -0.27
CA ILE A 312 -18.41 -8.93 0.03
C ILE A 312 -18.45 -8.38 1.44
N LEU A 313 -17.45 -8.72 2.25
CA LEU A 313 -17.27 -8.20 3.59
C LEU A 313 -15.97 -7.40 3.66
N SER A 314 -16.05 -6.20 4.23
CA SER A 314 -14.91 -5.36 4.56
C SER A 314 -14.74 -5.33 6.09
N ALA A 315 -13.54 -5.63 6.57
CA ALA A 315 -13.14 -5.46 7.96
C ALA A 315 -12.00 -4.44 8.03
N ASP A 316 -12.25 -3.31 8.68
CA ASP A 316 -11.40 -2.12 8.64
C ASP A 316 -10.96 -1.72 10.06
N TYR A 317 -9.65 -1.52 10.26
CA TYR A 317 -9.14 -0.97 11.50
C TYR A 317 -9.56 0.48 11.68
N SER A 318 -10.16 0.79 12.82
CA SER A 318 -10.50 2.15 13.20
C SER A 318 -9.31 2.86 13.82
N GLN A 319 -8.81 3.91 13.16
CA GLN A 319 -7.76 4.80 13.69
C GLN A 319 -6.48 4.06 14.14
N ILE A 320 -6.06 3.03 13.40
CA ILE A 320 -4.94 2.18 13.81
C ILE A 320 -3.64 2.99 14.03
N GLU A 321 -3.32 3.93 13.15
CA GLU A 321 -2.09 4.72 13.26
C GLU A 321 -2.09 5.61 14.51
N LEU A 322 -3.23 6.21 14.87
CA LEU A 322 -3.35 7.00 16.09
C LEU A 322 -3.33 6.13 17.35
N ARG A 323 -3.85 4.92 17.30
CA ARG A 323 -3.76 3.94 18.39
C ARG A 323 -2.32 3.47 18.59
N VAL A 324 -1.61 3.22 17.51
CA VAL A 324 -0.17 2.91 17.53
C VAL A 324 0.62 4.10 18.08
N LEU A 325 0.30 5.32 17.66
CA LEU A 325 0.93 6.54 18.19
C LEU A 325 0.73 6.65 19.72
N ALA A 326 -0.49 6.44 20.22
CA ALA A 326 -0.78 6.45 21.64
C ALA A 326 0.05 5.41 22.41
N HIS A 327 0.18 4.21 21.87
CA HIS A 327 0.99 3.15 22.47
C HIS A 327 2.49 3.48 22.46
N ILE A 328 3.04 3.88 21.32
CA ILE A 328 4.47 4.18 21.18
C ILE A 328 4.88 5.36 22.06
N THR A 329 4.09 6.42 22.06
CA THR A 329 4.40 7.65 22.79
C THR A 329 4.08 7.58 24.27
N GLN A 330 3.27 6.62 24.70
CA GLN A 330 2.77 6.49 26.07
C GLN A 330 2.08 7.76 26.60
N ASP A 331 1.52 8.58 25.69
CA ASP A 331 0.79 9.78 26.08
C ASP A 331 -0.48 9.40 26.84
N GLU A 332 -0.54 9.82 28.12
CA GLU A 332 -1.63 9.43 29.02
C GLU A 332 -3.01 9.88 28.52
N SER A 333 -3.10 11.10 28.03
CA SER A 333 -4.37 11.66 27.54
C SER A 333 -4.87 10.95 26.28
N MET A 334 -3.96 10.61 25.37
CA MET A 334 -4.29 9.91 24.15
C MET A 334 -4.66 8.45 24.44
N LYS A 335 -3.93 7.77 25.31
CA LYS A 335 -4.27 6.42 25.76
C LYS A 335 -5.65 6.38 26.43
N GLU A 336 -5.90 7.31 27.35
CA GLU A 336 -7.19 7.39 28.07
C GLU A 336 -8.37 7.60 27.11
N ALA A 337 -8.23 8.45 26.10
CA ALA A 337 -9.26 8.66 25.08
C ALA A 337 -9.62 7.36 24.35
N PHE A 338 -8.64 6.57 23.94
CA PHE A 338 -8.87 5.29 23.26
C PHE A 338 -9.40 4.21 24.21
N ILE A 339 -8.88 4.09 25.44
CA ILE A 339 -9.33 3.12 26.44
C ILE A 339 -10.80 3.36 26.78
N ASN A 340 -11.22 4.61 26.90
CA ASN A 340 -12.60 4.98 27.22
C ASN A 340 -13.53 5.00 26.00
N GLY A 341 -13.05 4.68 24.81
CA GLY A 341 -13.84 4.62 23.59
C GLY A 341 -14.30 5.99 23.08
N HIS A 342 -13.62 7.07 23.44
CA HIS A 342 -13.93 8.41 22.97
C HIS A 342 -13.51 8.60 21.50
N ASP A 343 -14.24 9.45 20.77
CA ASP A 343 -13.83 9.91 19.45
C ASP A 343 -12.54 10.73 19.59
N ILE A 344 -11.43 10.23 19.00
CA ILE A 344 -10.11 10.85 19.16
C ILE A 344 -10.06 12.28 18.60
N HIS A 345 -10.80 12.59 17.55
CA HIS A 345 -10.80 13.93 16.96
C HIS A 345 -11.56 14.92 17.86
N THR A 346 -12.63 14.48 18.49
CA THR A 346 -13.34 15.28 19.51
C THR A 346 -12.46 15.45 20.76
N ALA A 347 -11.83 14.38 21.24
CA ALA A 347 -10.93 14.45 22.40
C ALA A 347 -9.74 15.39 22.15
N THR A 348 -9.16 15.37 20.95
CA THR A 348 -8.11 16.30 20.54
C THR A 348 -8.62 17.74 20.49
N ALA A 349 -9.82 17.98 19.92
CA ALA A 349 -10.42 19.30 19.87
C ALA A 349 -10.68 19.89 21.27
N MET A 350 -11.19 19.08 22.19
CA MET A 350 -11.40 19.48 23.58
C MET A 350 -10.09 20.00 24.22
N LYS A 351 -9.00 19.29 23.99
CA LYS A 351 -7.69 19.67 24.56
C LYS A 351 -7.07 20.88 23.88
N VAL A 352 -7.07 20.91 22.55
CA VAL A 352 -6.43 22.00 21.78
C VAL A 352 -7.18 23.32 21.92
N PHE A 353 -8.51 23.28 21.99
CA PHE A 353 -9.34 24.49 22.12
C PHE A 353 -9.79 24.79 23.55
N ASP A 354 -9.42 23.93 24.51
CA ASP A 354 -9.81 24.06 25.93
C ASP A 354 -11.33 24.22 26.11
N VAL A 355 -12.07 23.25 25.57
CA VAL A 355 -13.54 23.22 25.58
C VAL A 355 -14.06 21.84 26.02
N GLU A 356 -15.29 21.78 26.48
CA GLU A 356 -15.98 20.53 26.78
C GLU A 356 -16.49 19.84 25.49
N ALA A 357 -16.83 18.54 25.60
CA ALA A 357 -17.22 17.74 24.44
C ALA A 357 -18.43 18.27 23.67
N ASP A 358 -19.42 18.82 24.37
CA ASP A 358 -20.63 19.42 23.82
C ASP A 358 -20.41 20.81 23.19
N GLU A 359 -19.27 21.43 23.48
CA GLU A 359 -18.84 22.70 22.88
C GLU A 359 -18.02 22.50 21.59
N VAL A 360 -17.59 21.27 21.27
CA VAL A 360 -16.84 20.96 20.06
C VAL A 360 -17.76 21.04 18.85
N ASP A 361 -17.58 22.05 18.03
CA ASP A 361 -18.29 22.19 16.77
C ASP A 361 -17.63 21.40 15.63
N SER A 362 -18.31 21.33 14.48
CA SER A 362 -17.83 20.60 13.30
C SER A 362 -16.53 21.16 12.73
N LEU A 363 -16.28 22.46 12.88
CA LEU A 363 -15.04 23.10 12.43
C LEU A 363 -13.87 22.73 13.33
N MET A 364 -14.03 22.80 14.64
CA MET A 364 -13.05 22.38 15.63
C MET A 364 -12.64 20.92 15.43
N ARG A 365 -13.64 20.03 15.28
CA ARG A 365 -13.40 18.61 15.04
C ARG A 365 -12.65 18.37 13.73
N ARG A 366 -12.99 19.08 12.65
CA ARG A 366 -12.29 18.99 11.36
C ARG A 366 -10.84 19.47 11.46
N GLN A 367 -10.59 20.55 12.18
CA GLN A 367 -9.26 21.08 12.41
C GLN A 367 -8.43 20.10 13.26
N ALA A 368 -9.00 19.56 14.33
CA ALA A 368 -8.37 18.51 15.15
C ALA A 368 -8.05 17.26 14.33
N LYS A 369 -8.96 16.82 13.48
CA LYS A 369 -8.72 15.70 12.55
C LYS A 369 -7.54 15.96 11.63
N ALA A 370 -7.44 17.15 11.05
CA ALA A 370 -6.34 17.51 10.18
C ALA A 370 -5.00 17.53 10.92
N VAL A 371 -4.98 18.01 12.17
CA VAL A 371 -3.76 17.99 13.00
C VAL A 371 -3.39 16.57 13.40
N ASN A 372 -4.33 15.74 13.84
CA ASN A 372 -4.09 14.34 14.20
C ASN A 372 -3.43 13.57 13.04
N PHE A 373 -4.01 13.66 11.84
CA PHE A 373 -3.42 13.03 10.66
C PHE A 373 -2.10 13.69 10.25
N GLY A 374 -2.04 15.02 10.38
CA GLY A 374 -0.82 15.77 10.10
C GLY A 374 0.36 15.31 10.93
N ILE A 375 0.17 15.08 12.22
CA ILE A 375 1.20 14.56 13.12
C ILE A 375 1.66 13.17 12.70
N VAL A 376 0.71 12.27 12.41
CA VAL A 376 1.02 10.90 11.95
C VAL A 376 1.82 10.92 10.64
N TYR A 377 1.45 11.77 9.70
CA TYR A 377 2.13 11.86 8.39
C TYR A 377 3.32 12.83 8.36
N GLY A 378 3.68 13.41 9.49
CA GLY A 378 4.78 14.35 9.58
C GLY A 378 4.54 15.66 8.84
N ILE A 379 3.32 16.20 8.89
CA ILE A 379 2.95 17.43 8.19
C ILE A 379 3.71 18.64 8.75
N SER A 380 4.12 19.55 7.85
CA SER A 380 4.67 20.86 8.24
C SER A 380 3.55 21.89 8.49
N ASP A 381 3.91 23.00 9.13
CA ASP A 381 3.03 24.17 9.27
C ASP A 381 2.51 24.67 7.91
N TYR A 382 3.33 24.61 6.88
CA TYR A 382 2.93 24.91 5.50
C TYR A 382 1.90 23.91 4.97
N GLY A 383 2.14 22.62 5.11
CA GLY A 383 1.21 21.58 4.66
C GLY A 383 -0.16 21.67 5.36
N LEU A 384 -0.16 21.90 6.68
CA LEU A 384 -1.39 22.09 7.45
C LEU A 384 -2.13 23.38 7.03
N SER A 385 -1.40 24.46 6.77
CA SER A 385 -1.99 25.73 6.31
C SER A 385 -2.74 25.56 4.98
N GLN A 386 -2.16 24.81 4.04
CA GLN A 386 -2.80 24.50 2.77
C GLN A 386 -4.04 23.59 2.95
N SER A 387 -3.93 22.58 3.79
CA SER A 387 -5.03 21.64 4.05
C SER A 387 -6.26 22.30 4.69
N LEU A 388 -6.06 23.28 5.56
CA LEU A 388 -7.11 23.97 6.29
C LEU A 388 -7.53 25.33 5.67
N GLY A 389 -6.80 25.83 4.67
CA GLY A 389 -7.03 27.16 4.09
C GLY A 389 -6.78 28.30 5.10
N ILE A 390 -5.80 28.14 5.99
CA ILE A 390 -5.43 29.11 7.03
C ILE A 390 -4.01 29.62 6.81
N THR A 391 -3.65 30.69 7.53
CA THR A 391 -2.29 31.21 7.48
C THR A 391 -1.28 30.22 8.09
N ARG A 392 -0.05 30.23 7.60
CA ARG A 392 1.04 29.39 8.14
C ARG A 392 1.28 29.65 9.63
N LYS A 393 1.17 30.90 10.08
CA LYS A 393 1.27 31.27 11.50
C LYS A 393 0.21 30.59 12.35
N LYS A 394 -1.04 30.56 11.86
CA LYS A 394 -2.16 29.90 12.54
C LYS A 394 -2.00 28.37 12.56
N ALA A 395 -1.54 27.79 11.44
CA ALA A 395 -1.24 26.36 11.36
C ALA A 395 -0.12 25.95 12.34
N LYS A 396 0.94 26.75 12.44
CA LYS A 396 2.01 26.54 13.44
C LYS A 396 1.48 26.59 14.87
N ALA A 397 0.62 27.56 15.18
CA ALA A 397 0.00 27.66 16.50
C ALA A 397 -0.82 26.41 16.84
N PHE A 398 -1.59 25.86 15.90
CA PHE A 398 -2.32 24.60 16.10
C PHE A 398 -1.40 23.42 16.40
N ILE A 399 -0.27 23.31 15.70
CA ILE A 399 0.71 22.25 15.93
C ILE A 399 1.32 22.40 17.33
N ASP A 400 1.70 23.62 17.71
CA ASP A 400 2.28 23.90 19.02
C ASP A 400 1.28 23.59 20.15
N ASP A 401 0.03 24.02 20.03
CA ASP A 401 -1.04 23.74 20.99
C ASP A 401 -1.33 22.23 21.10
N TYR A 402 -1.33 21.51 19.97
CA TYR A 402 -1.45 20.06 19.96
C TYR A 402 -0.31 19.38 20.73
N LEU A 403 0.93 19.75 20.46
CA LEU A 403 2.10 19.16 21.11
C LEU A 403 2.16 19.50 22.60
N ASP A 404 1.71 20.68 23.01
CA ASP A 404 1.60 21.06 24.42
C ASP A 404 0.46 20.30 25.12
N SER A 405 -0.60 19.98 24.39
CA SER A 405 -1.74 19.16 24.89
C SER A 405 -1.41 17.67 25.00
N PHE A 406 -0.47 17.19 24.19
CA PHE A 406 0.00 15.81 24.17
C PHE A 406 1.52 15.72 24.37
N PRO A 407 2.00 15.92 25.62
CA PRO A 407 3.42 16.01 25.91
C PRO A 407 4.18 14.71 25.61
N GLY A 408 3.54 13.55 25.68
CA GLY A 408 4.12 12.27 25.30
C GLY A 408 4.44 12.20 23.80
N VAL A 409 3.57 12.75 22.96
CA VAL A 409 3.81 12.87 21.51
C VAL A 409 4.97 13.80 21.22
N LYS A 410 5.01 14.97 21.88
CA LYS A 410 6.11 15.94 21.76
C LYS A 410 7.46 15.33 22.12
N GLN A 411 7.52 14.59 23.23
CA GLN A 411 8.74 13.91 23.69
C GLN A 411 9.19 12.83 22.69
N TYR A 412 8.25 12.02 22.20
CA TYR A 412 8.54 11.01 21.19
C TYR A 412 9.18 11.62 19.93
N MET A 413 8.63 12.71 19.41
CA MET A 413 9.16 13.38 18.22
C MET A 413 10.60 13.84 18.40
N SER A 414 10.93 14.37 19.58
CA SER A 414 12.30 14.75 19.92
C SER A 414 13.23 13.55 20.03
N ASP A 415 12.79 12.50 20.72
CA ASP A 415 13.62 11.32 21.00
C ASP A 415 13.89 10.50 19.76
N ILE A 416 12.87 10.28 18.90
CA ILE A 416 13.04 9.47 17.69
C ILE A 416 14.02 10.12 16.68
N VAL A 417 14.04 11.45 16.62
CA VAL A 417 15.01 12.18 15.78
C VAL A 417 16.42 12.05 16.33
N LYS A 418 16.59 12.12 17.66
CA LYS A 418 17.90 11.88 18.30
C LYS A 418 18.40 10.47 18.04
N ASP A 419 17.52 9.47 18.21
CA ASP A 419 17.85 8.07 17.97
C ASP A 419 18.23 7.84 16.51
N ALA A 420 17.47 8.39 15.57
CA ALA A 420 17.77 8.30 14.14
C ALA A 420 19.13 8.94 13.80
N LYS A 421 19.48 10.08 14.44
CA LYS A 421 20.80 10.69 14.27
C LYS A 421 21.94 9.85 14.86
N ALA A 422 21.69 9.18 15.97
CA ALA A 422 22.67 8.36 16.65
C ALA A 422 22.95 7.03 15.93
N GLN A 423 21.92 6.36 15.44
CA GLN A 423 22.02 4.99 14.88
C GLN A 423 21.82 4.92 13.37
N GLY A 424 21.28 5.96 12.73
CA GLY A 424 21.08 6.04 11.29
C GLY A 424 19.79 5.39 10.78
N PHE A 425 18.93 4.87 11.66
CA PHE A 425 17.68 4.19 11.31
C PHE A 425 16.63 4.37 12.41
N VAL A 426 15.39 4.01 12.06
CA VAL A 426 14.28 3.84 13.01
C VAL A 426 13.65 2.47 12.80
N GLU A 427 12.92 1.98 13.80
CA GLU A 427 12.30 0.65 13.79
C GLU A 427 10.82 0.70 14.15
N THR A 428 10.08 -0.28 13.63
CA THR A 428 8.71 -0.58 14.07
C THR A 428 8.71 -1.39 15.36
N LEU A 429 7.52 -1.64 15.92
CA LEU A 429 7.34 -2.51 17.10
C LEU A 429 7.82 -3.95 16.86
N LEU A 430 7.87 -4.41 15.61
CA LEU A 430 8.37 -5.74 15.22
C LEU A 430 9.80 -5.71 14.66
N HIS A 431 10.55 -4.65 14.94
CA HIS A 431 11.95 -4.49 14.50
C HIS A 431 12.14 -4.37 12.98
N ARG A 432 11.09 -3.98 12.25
CA ARG A 432 11.24 -3.57 10.85
C ARG A 432 12.02 -2.27 10.82
N ARG A 433 13.14 -2.26 10.10
CA ARG A 433 14.09 -1.17 10.08
C ARG A 433 13.92 -0.30 8.83
N ARG A 434 14.05 1.01 8.99
CA ARG A 434 14.20 1.96 7.90
C ARG A 434 15.38 2.88 8.13
N TYR A 435 16.30 2.92 7.18
CA TYR A 435 17.45 3.81 7.22
C TYR A 435 17.07 5.23 6.82
N ILE A 436 17.66 6.21 7.51
CA ILE A 436 17.39 7.65 7.33
C ILE A 436 18.72 8.39 7.03
N PRO A 437 19.30 8.21 5.84
CA PRO A 437 20.63 8.75 5.55
C PRO A 437 20.69 10.30 5.59
N ASP A 438 19.60 10.99 5.24
CA ASP A 438 19.55 12.45 5.20
C ASP A 438 19.29 13.12 6.54
N ILE A 439 19.22 12.35 7.65
CA ILE A 439 18.90 12.90 8.98
C ILE A 439 19.95 13.92 9.47
N THR A 440 21.17 13.82 8.99
CA THR A 440 22.28 14.73 9.31
C THR A 440 22.65 15.66 8.15
N SER A 441 21.84 15.73 7.10
CA SER A 441 22.07 16.57 5.93
C SER A 441 22.20 18.05 6.30
N ARG A 442 23.14 18.75 5.69
CA ARG A 442 23.26 20.20 5.79
C ARG A 442 22.14 20.94 5.06
N ASN A 443 21.54 20.31 4.06
CA ASN A 443 20.39 20.86 3.35
C ASN A 443 19.15 20.78 4.27
N PHE A 444 18.59 21.94 4.59
CA PHE A 444 17.42 22.05 5.47
C PHE A 444 16.22 21.23 4.99
N ASN A 445 15.93 21.27 3.69
CA ASN A 445 14.76 20.56 3.13
C ASN A 445 14.93 19.03 3.23
N LEU A 446 16.12 18.51 2.90
CA LEU A 446 16.41 17.08 3.02
C LEU A 446 16.39 16.65 4.49
N ARG A 447 17.01 17.40 5.38
CA ARG A 447 17.01 17.10 6.82
C ARG A 447 15.59 17.15 7.41
N SER A 448 14.82 18.18 7.09
CA SER A 448 13.44 18.33 7.58
C SER A 448 12.54 17.18 7.09
N PHE A 449 12.69 16.76 5.85
CA PHE A 449 11.99 15.59 5.33
C PHE A 449 12.43 14.30 6.05
N ALA A 450 13.73 14.12 6.29
CA ALA A 450 14.26 12.98 7.01
C ALA A 450 13.76 12.91 8.45
N GLU A 451 13.68 14.05 9.17
CA GLU A 451 13.12 14.13 10.52
C GLU A 451 11.65 13.70 10.55
N ARG A 452 10.83 14.16 9.61
CA ARG A 452 9.43 13.72 9.48
C ARG A 452 9.33 12.23 9.15
N THR A 453 10.18 11.72 8.29
CA THR A 453 10.26 10.30 7.97
C THR A 453 10.59 9.45 9.20
N ALA A 454 11.52 9.92 10.03
CA ALA A 454 11.88 9.25 11.28
C ALA A 454 10.71 9.20 12.28
N MET A 455 9.95 10.29 12.40
CA MET A 455 8.77 10.38 13.27
C MET A 455 7.63 9.46 12.80
N ASN A 456 7.42 9.38 11.51
CA ASN A 456 6.28 8.71 10.89
C ASN A 456 6.48 7.19 10.74
N THR A 457 7.68 6.76 10.38
CA THR A 457 7.95 5.35 10.01
C THR A 457 7.61 4.34 11.11
N PRO A 458 7.95 4.54 12.40
CA PRO A 458 7.56 3.61 13.45
C PRO A 458 6.05 3.45 13.58
N ILE A 459 5.29 4.49 13.31
CA ILE A 459 3.82 4.52 13.41
C ILE A 459 3.19 3.79 12.22
N GLN A 460 3.46 4.24 11.02
CA GLN A 460 2.92 3.64 9.79
C GLN A 460 3.41 2.20 9.60
N GLY A 461 4.69 1.96 9.87
CA GLY A 461 5.27 0.64 9.72
C GLY A 461 4.71 -0.35 10.73
N SER A 462 4.50 0.05 11.99
CA SER A 462 3.87 -0.82 13.00
C SER A 462 2.41 -1.09 12.68
N ALA A 463 1.66 -0.12 12.14
CA ALA A 463 0.31 -0.35 11.65
C ALA A 463 0.29 -1.36 10.50
N ALA A 464 1.21 -1.27 9.56
CA ALA A 464 1.35 -2.24 8.46
C ALA A 464 1.70 -3.64 9.01
N ASP A 465 2.59 -3.74 9.98
CA ASP A 465 2.96 -5.00 10.62
C ASP A 465 1.76 -5.65 11.33
N ILE A 466 0.92 -4.85 12.00
CA ILE A 466 -0.31 -5.35 12.66
C ILE A 466 -1.29 -5.95 11.65
N ILE A 467 -1.51 -5.29 10.52
CA ILE A 467 -2.39 -5.80 9.46
C ILE A 467 -1.85 -7.12 8.89
N LYS A 468 -0.56 -7.22 8.67
CA LYS A 468 0.11 -8.44 8.23
C LYS A 468 -0.01 -9.57 9.26
N LEU A 469 0.17 -9.27 10.55
CA LEU A 469 -0.07 -10.22 11.63
C LEU A 469 -1.51 -10.72 11.65
N ALA A 470 -2.48 -9.83 11.44
CA ALA A 470 -3.89 -10.20 11.36
C ALA A 470 -4.15 -11.15 10.19
N MET A 471 -3.54 -10.94 9.03
CA MET A 471 -3.64 -11.83 7.88
C MET A 471 -3.04 -13.22 8.18
N VAL A 472 -1.88 -13.26 8.80
CA VAL A 472 -1.21 -14.51 9.18
C VAL A 472 -2.04 -15.27 10.24
N GLN A 473 -2.54 -14.57 11.26
CA GLN A 473 -3.37 -15.16 12.30
C GLN A 473 -4.70 -15.67 11.74
N PHE A 474 -5.33 -14.89 10.85
CA PHE A 474 -6.54 -15.32 10.15
C PHE A 474 -6.32 -16.63 9.40
N ASN A 475 -5.26 -16.73 8.61
CA ASN A 475 -4.95 -17.92 7.83
C ASN A 475 -4.73 -19.16 8.70
N LYS A 476 -4.13 -18.97 9.87
CA LYS A 476 -3.95 -20.02 10.88
C LYS A 476 -5.26 -20.49 11.48
N GLU A 477 -6.07 -19.54 11.95
CA GLU A 477 -7.28 -19.84 12.72
C GLU A 477 -8.43 -20.36 11.85
N VAL A 478 -8.58 -19.83 10.62
CA VAL A 478 -9.67 -20.23 9.72
C VAL A 478 -9.62 -21.72 9.35
N GLN A 479 -8.43 -22.30 9.31
CA GLN A 479 -8.23 -23.74 9.03
C GLN A 479 -8.84 -24.65 10.10
N HIS A 480 -9.12 -24.13 11.30
CA HIS A 480 -9.75 -24.85 12.41
C HIS A 480 -11.24 -24.59 12.50
N THR A 481 -11.83 -24.01 11.47
CA THR A 481 -13.25 -23.67 11.37
C THR A 481 -13.89 -24.30 10.13
N ASP A 482 -15.21 -24.27 10.07
CA ASP A 482 -15.99 -24.70 8.91
C ASP A 482 -16.35 -23.54 7.98
N TYR A 483 -15.71 -22.37 8.12
CA TYR A 483 -15.95 -21.23 7.25
C TYR A 483 -15.38 -21.44 5.85
N HIS A 484 -16.16 -21.01 4.85
CA HIS A 484 -15.79 -21.04 3.43
C HIS A 484 -15.42 -19.65 2.88
N ALA A 485 -15.26 -18.69 3.77
CA ALA A 485 -14.84 -17.33 3.42
C ALA A 485 -13.45 -17.32 2.77
N LYS A 486 -13.25 -16.41 1.81
CA LYS A 486 -11.99 -16.23 1.10
C LYS A 486 -11.48 -14.80 1.30
N LEU A 487 -10.22 -14.65 1.69
CA LEU A 487 -9.54 -13.36 1.72
C LEU A 487 -9.15 -12.99 0.28
N LEU A 488 -9.65 -11.85 -0.19
CA LEU A 488 -9.47 -11.41 -1.58
C LEU A 488 -8.43 -10.30 -1.72
N LEU A 489 -8.53 -9.24 -0.90
CA LEU A 489 -7.73 -8.04 -1.00
C LEU A 489 -7.33 -7.52 0.39
N GLN A 490 -6.21 -6.84 0.42
CA GLN A 490 -5.81 -5.93 1.47
C GLN A 490 -5.71 -4.52 0.87
N VAL A 491 -6.47 -3.57 1.40
CA VAL A 491 -6.56 -2.19 0.88
C VAL A 491 -6.48 -1.22 2.05
N HIS A 492 -5.41 -0.40 2.11
CA HIS A 492 -5.16 0.51 3.23
C HIS A 492 -5.17 -0.22 4.59
N ASP A 493 -6.14 0.05 5.45
CA ASP A 493 -6.28 -0.56 6.77
C ASP A 493 -7.37 -1.64 6.81
N GLU A 494 -7.85 -2.10 5.65
CA GLU A 494 -8.95 -3.05 5.54
C GLU A 494 -8.57 -4.37 4.86
N LEU A 495 -9.28 -5.42 5.26
CA LEU A 495 -9.27 -6.71 4.62
C LEU A 495 -10.62 -6.96 3.94
N ILE A 496 -10.60 -7.43 2.70
CA ILE A 496 -11.78 -7.68 1.87
C ILE A 496 -11.95 -9.18 1.67
N PHE A 497 -13.13 -9.69 1.98
CA PHE A 497 -13.47 -11.10 1.91
C PHE A 497 -14.68 -11.35 1.01
N GLU A 498 -14.73 -12.51 0.40
CA GLU A 498 -15.96 -13.12 -0.13
C GLU A 498 -16.46 -14.14 0.89
N VAL A 499 -17.69 -13.98 1.37
CA VAL A 499 -18.26 -14.77 2.46
C VAL A 499 -19.64 -15.30 2.08
N PRO A 500 -19.93 -16.61 2.28
CA PRO A 500 -21.28 -17.13 2.16
C PRO A 500 -22.27 -16.40 3.08
N LYS A 501 -23.48 -16.13 2.59
CA LYS A 501 -24.50 -15.36 3.34
C LYS A 501 -24.88 -15.98 4.68
N ASP A 502 -24.92 -17.30 4.74
CA ASP A 502 -25.24 -18.04 5.98
C ASP A 502 -24.13 -18.02 7.03
N GLU A 503 -22.90 -17.70 6.63
CA GLU A 503 -21.74 -17.59 7.54
C GLU A 503 -21.46 -16.16 7.99
N VAL A 504 -21.95 -15.13 7.29
CA VAL A 504 -21.42 -13.77 7.38
C VAL A 504 -21.52 -13.15 8.77
N GLU A 505 -22.58 -13.39 9.53
CA GLU A 505 -22.75 -12.82 10.88
C GLU A 505 -21.72 -13.40 11.86
N ALA A 506 -21.52 -14.71 11.84
CA ALA A 506 -20.54 -15.37 12.68
C ALA A 506 -19.11 -15.07 12.23
N PHE A 507 -18.88 -15.08 10.92
CA PHE A 507 -17.57 -14.79 10.34
C PHE A 507 -17.13 -13.34 10.58
N SER A 508 -18.03 -12.37 10.53
CA SER A 508 -17.72 -10.97 10.86
C SER A 508 -17.12 -10.84 12.27
N LYS A 509 -17.74 -11.48 13.26
CA LYS A 509 -17.23 -11.49 14.64
C LYS A 509 -15.90 -12.21 14.75
N PHE A 510 -15.76 -13.33 14.08
CA PHE A 510 -14.51 -14.10 14.05
C PHE A 510 -13.34 -13.28 13.51
N VAL A 511 -13.52 -12.60 12.39
CA VAL A 511 -12.44 -11.79 11.79
C VAL A 511 -12.15 -10.53 12.60
N GLU A 512 -13.17 -9.88 13.19
CA GLU A 512 -12.98 -8.74 14.09
C GLU A 512 -12.12 -9.13 15.30
N GLU A 513 -12.42 -10.25 15.96
CA GLU A 513 -11.66 -10.75 17.11
C GLU A 513 -10.19 -11.02 16.75
N ILE A 514 -9.93 -11.63 15.59
CA ILE A 514 -8.57 -11.90 15.11
C ILE A 514 -7.82 -10.59 14.87
N MET A 515 -8.42 -9.66 14.16
CA MET A 515 -7.79 -8.38 13.83
C MET A 515 -7.54 -7.54 15.09
N GLU A 516 -8.48 -7.49 16.02
CA GLU A 516 -8.36 -6.74 17.28
C GLU A 516 -7.32 -7.34 18.23
N SER A 517 -7.05 -8.63 18.14
CA SER A 517 -6.06 -9.34 18.94
C SER A 517 -4.71 -9.58 18.25
N ALA A 518 -4.52 -9.08 17.04
CA ALA A 518 -3.32 -9.34 16.23
C ALA A 518 -2.01 -8.94 16.94
N LEU A 519 -2.02 -7.82 17.64
CA LEU A 519 -0.91 -7.37 18.49
C LEU A 519 -1.48 -6.68 19.74
N LYS A 520 -0.98 -7.07 20.91
CA LYS A 520 -1.39 -6.44 22.16
C LYS A 520 -0.70 -5.08 22.32
N LEU A 521 -1.51 -4.02 22.36
CA LEU A 521 -1.08 -2.66 22.66
C LEU A 521 -1.63 -2.22 24.03
N ASP A 522 -1.14 -1.09 24.54
CA ASP A 522 -1.67 -0.47 25.77
C ASP A 522 -3.00 0.27 25.55
N VAL A 523 -3.45 0.33 24.31
CA VAL A 523 -4.78 0.78 23.90
C VAL A 523 -5.46 -0.31 23.09
N PRO A 524 -6.80 -0.43 23.12
CA PRO A 524 -7.48 -1.45 22.33
C PRO A 524 -7.35 -1.15 20.83
N LEU A 525 -7.12 -2.18 20.03
CA LEU A 525 -7.39 -2.13 18.60
C LEU A 525 -8.88 -2.33 18.36
N LYS A 526 -9.45 -1.59 17.45
CA LYS A 526 -10.87 -1.68 17.10
C LYS A 526 -11.04 -1.89 15.60
N VAL A 527 -11.92 -2.82 15.24
CA VAL A 527 -12.26 -3.15 13.87
C VAL A 527 -13.75 -2.97 13.65
N ASP A 528 -14.11 -2.29 12.58
CA ASP A 528 -15.47 -2.17 12.09
C ASP A 528 -15.63 -3.03 10.85
N SER A 529 -16.64 -3.90 10.83
CA SER A 529 -16.96 -4.71 9.66
C SER A 529 -18.34 -4.35 9.10
N SER A 530 -18.46 -4.44 7.79
CA SER A 530 -19.73 -4.32 7.08
C SER A 530 -19.69 -5.18 5.82
N TYR A 531 -20.87 -5.57 5.33
CA TYR A 531 -20.98 -6.42 4.16
C TYR A 531 -22.15 -6.01 3.27
N GLY A 532 -22.08 -6.44 2.01
CA GLY A 532 -23.13 -6.16 1.04
C GLY A 532 -22.94 -6.95 -0.25
N ALA A 533 -23.82 -6.70 -1.20
CA ALA A 533 -23.81 -7.38 -2.48
C ALA A 533 -22.60 -7.04 -3.36
N THR A 534 -21.95 -5.91 -3.10
CA THR A 534 -20.77 -5.46 -3.83
C THR A 534 -19.76 -4.87 -2.85
N TRP A 535 -18.52 -4.65 -3.30
CA TRP A 535 -17.54 -3.93 -2.50
C TRP A 535 -17.99 -2.50 -2.13
N TYR A 536 -18.75 -1.84 -3.02
CA TYR A 536 -19.33 -0.53 -2.72
C TYR A 536 -20.30 -0.57 -1.51
N ASP A 537 -21.13 -1.62 -1.43
CA ASP A 537 -22.13 -1.78 -0.38
C ASP A 537 -21.53 -2.26 0.96
N ALA A 538 -20.30 -2.74 0.95
CA ALA A 538 -19.57 -3.21 2.12
C ALA A 538 -18.92 -2.07 2.94
N LYS A 539 -19.40 -0.83 2.80
CA LYS A 539 -18.90 0.34 3.53
C LYS A 539 -20.00 1.11 4.24
#